data_910b952d3e2aa52fe5feaf2c5b959202
#
_entry.id   910b952d3e2aa52fe5feaf2c5b959202
#
_cell.length_a   1.000
_cell.length_b   1.000
_cell.length_c   1.000
_cell.angle_alpha   90.00
_cell.angle_beta   90.00
_cell.angle_gamma   90.00
#
_symmetry.space_group_name_H-M   'P 1'
#
loop_
_entity.id
_entity.type
_entity.pdbx_description
1 polymer ?
#
loop_
_entity_poly.entity_id
_entity_poly.type
_entity_poly.pdbx_seq_one_letter_code
_entity_poly.pdbx_strand_id
1 'polypeptide(L)'
;MSKLNEYIQLGSMIFILLTIGVFYRRYDDKLVKESRERNDDAIREYLLTDPDTLGAVSVTRPILWIPVVYKYNSRNWSSFGSRSSYDLNQPYIYLVVKSIISYCKDSFHICLVDDSSYKKLMPDWSYDPSKTPEPVMDYARKLAIVRLLRIYGGMTVPSSFLCMKDLSGIFEQSLEAGNTMFVCEEINKTSAFSEDYVTGISVMGCRQESSAMKELEVFLEKKIKTDHTRSFEITDEVGTCCNKLISEGKCGRVNAELIGV
;
A
#
# COMPACT_ATOMS: atom_id res chain seq x y z
N MET A 1 26.64 41.54 -48.10
CA MET A 1 25.19 41.12 -48.02
C MET A 1 25.01 39.63 -47.71
N SER A 2 25.96 38.72 -48.03
CA SER A 2 25.75 37.26 -47.81
C SER A 2 25.80 36.85 -46.30
N LYS A 3 26.76 37.38 -45.54
CA LYS A 3 26.86 37.01 -44.10
C LYS A 3 25.68 37.41 -43.24
N LEU A 4 25.01 38.52 -43.55
CA LEU A 4 23.80 38.94 -42.81
C LEU A 4 22.65 38.00 -43.03
N ASN A 5 22.46 37.47 -44.23
CA ASN A 5 21.44 36.49 -44.57
C ASN A 5 21.69 35.14 -43.83
N GLU A 6 22.98 34.74 -43.73
CA GLU A 6 23.33 33.52 -42.99
C GLU A 6 23.00 33.64 -41.50
N TYR A 7 23.25 34.78 -40.86
CA TYR A 7 22.89 35.02 -39.46
C TYR A 7 21.37 35.07 -39.24
N ILE A 8 20.62 35.64 -40.20
CA ILE A 8 19.17 35.67 -40.15
C ILE A 8 18.60 34.24 -40.28
N GLN A 9 19.13 33.43 -41.18
CA GLN A 9 18.73 32.03 -41.33
C GLN A 9 19.05 31.20 -40.08
N LEU A 10 20.25 31.38 -39.51
CA LEU A 10 20.62 30.69 -38.29
C LEU A 10 19.72 31.10 -37.12
N GLY A 11 19.43 32.38 -36.96
CA GLY A 11 18.54 32.91 -35.93
C GLY A 11 17.10 32.38 -36.07
N SER A 12 16.59 32.34 -37.31
CA SER A 12 15.26 31.79 -37.57
C SER A 12 15.16 30.28 -37.27
N MET A 13 16.21 29.53 -37.59
CA MET A 13 16.26 28.08 -37.29
C MET A 13 16.30 27.79 -35.79
N ILE A 14 17.09 28.59 -35.04
CA ILE A 14 17.11 28.48 -33.56
C ILE A 14 15.76 28.85 -32.97
N PHE A 15 15.10 29.89 -33.47
CA PHE A 15 13.79 30.30 -33.01
C PHE A 15 12.72 29.23 -33.27
N ILE A 16 12.74 28.58 -34.44
CA ILE A 16 11.85 27.48 -34.79
C ILE A 16 12.07 26.28 -33.83
N LEU A 17 13.33 25.92 -33.56
CA LEU A 17 13.65 24.83 -32.65
C LEU A 17 13.19 25.12 -31.21
N LEU A 18 13.36 26.34 -30.74
CA LEU A 18 12.85 26.73 -29.42
C LEU A 18 11.31 26.69 -29.32
N THR A 19 10.62 27.17 -30.38
CA THR A 19 9.16 27.11 -30.43
C THR A 19 8.65 25.67 -30.44
N ILE A 20 9.25 24.81 -31.26
CA ILE A 20 8.91 23.37 -31.29
C ILE A 20 9.16 22.75 -29.91
N GLY A 21 10.29 23.05 -29.27
CA GLY A 21 10.61 22.54 -27.93
C GLY A 21 9.59 22.97 -26.86
N VAL A 22 9.14 24.24 -26.90
CA VAL A 22 8.09 24.73 -26.00
C VAL A 22 6.73 24.06 -26.26
N PHE A 23 6.36 23.91 -27.54
CA PHE A 23 5.12 23.20 -27.90
C PHE A 23 5.15 21.73 -27.52
N TYR A 24 6.26 21.04 -27.76
CA TYR A 24 6.42 19.63 -27.37
C TYR A 24 6.31 19.47 -25.86
N ARG A 25 6.98 20.33 -25.08
CA ARG A 25 6.89 20.28 -23.62
C ARG A 25 5.47 20.51 -23.12
N ARG A 26 4.75 21.49 -23.68
CA ARG A 26 3.33 21.74 -23.30
C ARG A 26 2.44 20.58 -23.66
N TYR A 27 2.68 19.94 -24.81
CA TYR A 27 1.89 18.79 -25.24
C TYR A 27 2.15 17.57 -24.35
N ASP A 28 3.41 17.32 -24.01
CA ASP A 28 3.81 16.26 -23.09
C ASP A 28 3.21 16.47 -21.69
N ASP A 29 3.33 17.68 -21.14
CA ASP A 29 2.72 18.05 -19.85
C ASP A 29 1.19 17.84 -19.86
N LYS A 30 0.52 18.15 -20.96
CA LYS A 30 -0.93 17.94 -21.11
C LYS A 30 -1.28 16.45 -21.16
N LEU A 31 -0.56 15.64 -21.91
CA LEU A 31 -0.75 14.19 -21.97
C LEU A 31 -0.52 13.53 -20.60
N VAL A 32 0.53 13.94 -19.91
CA VAL A 32 0.82 13.44 -18.56
C VAL A 32 -0.31 13.80 -17.59
N LYS A 33 -0.83 15.03 -17.66
CA LYS A 33 -1.95 15.48 -16.82
C LYS A 33 -3.24 14.70 -17.11
N GLU A 34 -3.63 14.56 -18.37
CA GLU A 34 -4.82 13.79 -18.76
C GLU A 34 -4.69 12.29 -18.43
N SER A 35 -3.48 11.75 -18.50
CA SER A 35 -3.19 10.38 -18.07
C SER A 35 -3.36 10.24 -16.56
N ARG A 36 -2.88 11.22 -15.76
CA ARG A 36 -3.04 11.22 -14.29
C ARG A 36 -4.52 11.33 -13.90
N GLU A 37 -5.27 12.24 -14.47
CA GLU A 37 -6.70 12.43 -14.18
C GLU A 37 -7.49 11.13 -14.44
N ARG A 38 -7.27 10.48 -15.60
CA ARG A 38 -7.90 9.18 -15.89
C ARG A 38 -7.49 8.08 -14.92
N ASN A 39 -6.27 8.14 -14.44
CA ASN A 39 -5.72 7.17 -13.50
C ASN A 39 -6.30 7.36 -12.09
N ASP A 40 -6.45 8.60 -11.66
CA ASP A 40 -7.05 8.95 -10.38
C ASP A 40 -8.54 8.56 -10.34
N ASP A 41 -9.26 8.73 -11.44
CA ASP A 41 -10.66 8.33 -11.53
C ASP A 41 -10.82 6.81 -11.47
N ALA A 42 -9.95 6.04 -12.14
CA ALA A 42 -9.95 4.59 -12.07
C ALA A 42 -9.62 4.05 -10.67
N ILE A 43 -8.73 4.72 -9.93
CA ILE A 43 -8.43 4.35 -8.53
C ILE A 43 -9.61 4.71 -7.62
N ARG A 44 -10.26 5.85 -7.84
CA ARG A 44 -11.42 6.29 -7.05
C ARG A 44 -12.59 5.33 -7.12
N GLU A 45 -12.76 4.61 -8.23
CA GLU A 45 -13.79 3.58 -8.38
C GLU A 45 -13.63 2.45 -7.35
N TYR A 46 -12.39 2.15 -6.95
CA TYR A 46 -12.07 1.12 -5.96
C TYR A 46 -11.89 1.67 -4.53
N LEU A 47 -11.95 3.00 -4.36
CA LEU A 47 -12.02 3.60 -3.03
C LEU A 47 -13.36 3.24 -2.41
N LEU A 48 -13.29 2.73 -1.21
CA LEU A 48 -14.46 2.29 -0.47
C LEU A 48 -15.37 3.47 -0.17
N THR A 49 -16.50 3.51 -0.86
CA THR A 49 -17.45 4.62 -0.74
C THR A 49 -18.52 4.30 0.31
N ASP A 50 -18.86 3.01 0.49
CA ASP A 50 -19.96 2.61 1.38
C ASP A 50 -19.64 1.33 2.15
N PRO A 51 -19.57 1.39 3.51
CA PRO A 51 -19.31 0.24 4.36
C PRO A 51 -20.42 -0.83 4.35
N ASP A 52 -21.66 -0.43 4.10
CA ASP A 52 -22.81 -1.37 4.16
C ASP A 52 -22.77 -2.40 3.04
N THR A 53 -22.11 -2.09 1.93
CA THR A 53 -21.93 -3.03 0.82
C THR A 53 -20.91 -4.12 1.10
N LEU A 54 -19.95 -3.88 2.01
CA LEU A 54 -18.86 -4.81 2.30
C LEU A 54 -19.32 -6.12 2.94
N GLY A 55 -20.29 -6.07 3.83
CA GLY A 55 -20.83 -7.26 4.48
C GLY A 55 -21.45 -8.23 3.47
N ALA A 56 -22.14 -7.71 2.47
CA ALA A 56 -22.76 -8.52 1.41
C ALA A 56 -21.73 -9.05 0.41
N VAL A 57 -20.68 -8.29 0.13
CA VAL A 57 -19.65 -8.63 -0.86
C VAL A 57 -18.66 -9.67 -0.31
N SER A 58 -18.32 -9.61 0.98
CA SER A 58 -17.41 -10.58 1.62
C SER A 58 -17.92 -12.01 1.59
N VAL A 59 -19.23 -12.19 1.41
CA VAL A 59 -19.87 -13.53 1.28
C VAL A 59 -19.58 -14.16 -0.09
N THR A 60 -19.37 -13.37 -1.13
CA THR A 60 -19.21 -13.87 -2.50
C THR A 60 -17.76 -14.05 -2.92
N ARG A 61 -16.88 -13.15 -2.51
CA ARG A 61 -15.44 -13.17 -2.81
C ARG A 61 -14.66 -12.60 -1.63
N PRO A 62 -13.44 -13.12 -1.35
CA PRO A 62 -12.58 -12.55 -0.33
C PRO A 62 -12.19 -11.10 -0.66
N ILE A 63 -11.98 -10.29 0.37
CA ILE A 63 -11.58 -8.89 0.19
C ILE A 63 -10.05 -8.81 0.13
N LEU A 64 -9.54 -8.03 -0.83
CA LEU A 64 -8.13 -7.66 -0.91
C LEU A 64 -7.95 -6.21 -0.47
N TRP A 65 -7.40 -6.04 0.72
CA TRP A 65 -7.18 -4.74 1.34
C TRP A 65 -5.85 -4.13 0.90
N ILE A 66 -5.89 -2.91 0.40
CA ILE A 66 -4.70 -2.15 0.00
C ILE A 66 -4.65 -0.88 0.84
N PRO A 67 -3.81 -0.84 1.89
CA PRO A 67 -3.63 0.37 2.69
C PRO A 67 -2.84 1.41 1.90
N VAL A 68 -3.42 2.58 1.74
CA VAL A 68 -2.80 3.70 1.04
C VAL A 68 -2.54 4.85 2.01
N VAL A 69 -1.28 5.22 2.15
CA VAL A 69 -0.88 6.39 2.93
C VAL A 69 -0.51 7.51 1.97
N TYR A 70 -1.32 8.56 1.95
CA TYR A 70 -1.06 9.72 1.11
C TYR A 70 -0.01 10.62 1.76
N LYS A 71 1.20 10.62 1.20
CA LYS A 71 2.26 11.55 1.60
C LYS A 71 2.39 12.65 0.55
N TYR A 72 2.00 13.87 0.91
CA TYR A 72 2.20 15.03 0.07
C TYR A 72 3.67 15.50 0.14
N ASN A 73 4.17 16.02 -0.97
CA ASN A 73 5.49 16.62 -0.97
C ASN A 73 5.47 17.94 -0.19
N SER A 74 5.92 17.90 1.06
CA SER A 74 5.97 19.08 1.94
C SER A 74 7.19 19.99 1.69
N ARG A 75 8.09 19.63 0.76
CA ARG A 75 9.29 20.42 0.47
C ARG A 75 8.98 21.48 -0.58
N ASN A 76 8.55 22.63 -0.13
CA ASN A 76 8.38 23.82 -0.96
C ASN A 76 9.65 24.69 -0.89
N TRP A 77 10.73 24.25 -1.54
CA TRP A 77 11.98 25.01 -1.63
C TRP A 77 12.14 25.53 -3.05
N SER A 78 11.66 26.73 -3.30
CA SER A 78 11.68 27.37 -4.62
C SER A 78 13.07 27.61 -5.20
N SER A 79 14.12 27.59 -4.37
CA SER A 79 15.49 27.92 -4.77
C SER A 79 16.36 26.74 -5.24
N PHE A 80 15.91 25.49 -5.10
CA PHE A 80 16.73 24.30 -5.41
C PHE A 80 16.11 23.36 -6.45
N GLY A 81 15.23 23.84 -7.33
CA GLY A 81 14.56 22.98 -8.31
C GLY A 81 13.73 21.85 -7.64
N SER A 82 13.47 21.99 -6.34
CA SER A 82 12.60 21.08 -5.62
C SER A 82 11.19 21.23 -6.14
N ARG A 83 10.50 20.12 -6.31
CA ARG A 83 9.12 20.08 -6.78
C ARG A 83 8.24 20.91 -5.86
N SER A 84 7.79 22.06 -6.35
CA SER A 84 6.80 22.92 -5.68
C SER A 84 5.36 22.47 -5.95
N SER A 85 5.12 21.18 -6.15
CA SER A 85 3.78 20.65 -6.43
C SER A 85 3.17 20.02 -5.17
N TYR A 86 1.85 20.18 -5.03
CA TYR A 86 1.06 19.46 -4.03
C TYR A 86 0.74 18.02 -4.47
N ASP A 87 1.38 17.53 -5.53
CA ASP A 87 1.19 16.17 -6.03
C ASP A 87 1.69 15.15 -5.02
N LEU A 88 1.03 14.02 -4.97
CA LEU A 88 1.46 12.85 -4.20
C LEU A 88 2.91 12.47 -4.57
N ASN A 89 3.75 12.36 -3.56
CA ASN A 89 5.17 12.01 -3.76
C ASN A 89 5.40 10.50 -4.01
N GLN A 90 4.36 9.78 -4.43
CA GLN A 90 4.39 8.33 -4.65
C GLN A 90 3.72 7.96 -5.99
N PRO A 91 4.35 8.28 -7.13
CA PRO A 91 3.76 8.01 -8.45
C PRO A 91 3.60 6.51 -8.75
N TYR A 92 4.28 5.63 -8.03
CA TYR A 92 4.20 4.18 -8.21
C TYR A 92 2.90 3.55 -7.67
N ILE A 93 2.18 4.21 -6.75
CA ILE A 93 0.94 3.67 -6.16
C ILE A 93 -0.07 3.32 -7.26
N TYR A 94 -0.20 4.19 -8.26
CA TYR A 94 -1.08 3.92 -9.39
C TYR A 94 -0.70 2.64 -10.14
N LEU A 95 0.59 2.47 -10.44
CA LEU A 95 1.09 1.28 -11.13
C LEU A 95 0.80 0.00 -10.34
N VAL A 96 1.05 0.05 -9.02
CA VAL A 96 0.78 -1.05 -8.10
C VAL A 96 -0.70 -1.40 -8.07
N VAL A 97 -1.57 -0.43 -7.81
CA VAL A 97 -3.03 -0.65 -7.75
C VAL A 97 -3.54 -1.20 -9.08
N LYS A 98 -3.09 -0.64 -10.22
CA LYS A 98 -3.45 -1.15 -11.54
C LYS A 98 -3.00 -2.59 -11.76
N SER A 99 -1.81 -2.98 -11.30
CA SER A 99 -1.34 -4.36 -11.41
C SER A 99 -2.22 -5.32 -10.60
N ILE A 100 -2.57 -4.94 -9.37
CA ILE A 100 -3.45 -5.75 -8.51
C ILE A 100 -4.84 -5.89 -9.13
N ILE A 101 -5.43 -4.80 -9.63
CA ILE A 101 -6.73 -4.84 -10.32
C ILE A 101 -6.66 -5.77 -11.54
N SER A 102 -5.61 -5.68 -12.34
CA SER A 102 -5.48 -6.46 -13.57
C SER A 102 -5.45 -7.96 -13.33
N TYR A 103 -4.87 -8.41 -12.21
CA TYR A 103 -4.71 -9.84 -11.93
C TYR A 103 -5.72 -10.39 -10.92
N CYS A 104 -6.24 -9.56 -10.01
CA CYS A 104 -7.02 -10.05 -8.87
C CYS A 104 -8.50 -9.62 -8.88
N LYS A 105 -8.96 -8.77 -9.81
CA LYS A 105 -10.34 -8.25 -9.84
C LYS A 105 -11.43 -9.31 -9.94
N ASP A 106 -11.13 -10.44 -10.56
CA ASP A 106 -12.09 -11.52 -10.77
C ASP A 106 -12.18 -12.46 -9.55
N SER A 107 -11.11 -12.57 -8.78
CA SER A 107 -10.97 -13.45 -7.62
C SER A 107 -11.21 -12.75 -6.28
N PHE A 108 -10.94 -11.45 -6.21
CA PHE A 108 -11.08 -10.65 -5.00
C PHE A 108 -11.98 -9.43 -5.21
N HIS A 109 -12.59 -9.00 -4.11
CA HIS A 109 -13.14 -7.66 -4.02
C HIS A 109 -12.04 -6.70 -3.54
N ILE A 110 -11.58 -5.81 -4.41
CA ILE A 110 -10.43 -4.93 -4.12
C ILE A 110 -10.92 -3.69 -3.38
N CYS A 111 -10.32 -3.43 -2.21
CA CYS A 111 -10.65 -2.29 -1.36
C CYS A 111 -9.38 -1.48 -1.04
N LEU A 112 -9.33 -0.24 -1.51
CA LEU A 112 -8.35 0.72 -1.06
C LEU A 112 -8.84 1.37 0.24
N VAL A 113 -7.98 1.37 1.24
CA VAL A 113 -8.28 1.95 2.55
C VAL A 113 -7.22 2.97 2.96
N ASP A 114 -7.65 4.07 3.48
CA ASP A 114 -6.83 5.16 3.99
C ASP A 114 -7.23 5.53 5.41
N ASP A 115 -6.55 6.51 6.00
CA ASP A 115 -6.84 6.96 7.36
C ASP A 115 -8.29 7.45 7.54
N SER A 116 -8.94 7.94 6.48
CA SER A 116 -10.34 8.37 6.52
C SER A 116 -11.33 7.21 6.46
N SER A 117 -10.95 6.13 5.79
CA SER A 117 -11.75 4.91 5.63
C SER A 117 -11.87 4.14 6.93
N TYR A 118 -10.81 4.11 7.76
CA TYR A 118 -10.83 3.35 9.03
C TYR A 118 -11.95 3.77 9.96
N LYS A 119 -12.22 5.07 10.07
CA LYS A 119 -13.29 5.58 10.93
C LYS A 119 -14.69 5.22 10.42
N LYS A 120 -14.86 5.09 9.11
CA LYS A 120 -16.12 4.65 8.50
C LYS A 120 -16.36 3.16 8.70
N LEU A 121 -15.30 2.35 8.55
CA LEU A 121 -15.37 0.89 8.63
C LEU A 121 -15.39 0.36 10.06
N MET A 122 -14.84 1.12 11.00
CA MET A 122 -14.74 0.78 12.41
C MET A 122 -15.20 1.97 13.25
N PRO A 123 -16.48 2.01 13.70
CA PRO A 123 -17.02 3.13 14.48
C PRO A 123 -16.23 3.44 15.76
N ASP A 124 -15.63 2.41 16.36
CA ASP A 124 -14.80 2.53 17.58
C ASP A 124 -13.35 2.98 17.32
N TRP A 125 -13.03 3.32 16.07
CA TRP A 125 -11.69 3.79 15.71
C TRP A 125 -11.40 5.17 16.28
N SER A 126 -10.42 5.27 17.18
CA SER A 126 -10.12 6.49 17.96
C SER A 126 -8.86 7.24 17.50
N TYR A 127 -8.04 6.64 16.62
CA TYR A 127 -6.81 7.29 16.15
C TYR A 127 -7.11 8.31 15.06
N ASP A 128 -6.65 9.54 15.29
CA ASP A 128 -6.83 10.69 14.40
C ASP A 128 -5.45 11.12 13.87
N PRO A 129 -5.21 11.08 12.54
CA PRO A 129 -3.92 11.48 11.95
C PRO A 129 -3.51 12.91 12.28
N SER A 130 -4.48 13.80 12.55
CA SER A 130 -4.19 15.19 12.91
C SER A 130 -3.68 15.37 14.35
N LYS A 131 -3.91 14.38 15.22
CA LYS A 131 -3.60 14.44 16.66
C LYS A 131 -2.58 13.42 17.11
N THR A 132 -2.35 12.39 16.27
CA THR A 132 -1.46 11.27 16.60
C THR A 132 -0.13 11.46 15.89
N PRO A 133 1.02 11.46 16.58
CA PRO A 133 2.33 11.56 15.95
C PRO A 133 2.61 10.36 15.03
N GLU A 134 3.34 10.61 13.92
CA GLU A 134 3.59 9.60 12.87
C GLU A 134 4.08 8.23 13.38
N PRO A 135 5.05 8.11 14.31
CA PRO A 135 5.46 6.79 14.77
C PRO A 135 4.30 5.97 15.35
N VAL A 136 3.42 6.59 16.14
CA VAL A 136 2.23 5.93 16.72
C VAL A 136 1.18 5.69 15.65
N MET A 137 1.02 6.62 14.70
CA MET A 137 0.06 6.48 13.61
C MET A 137 0.41 5.33 12.67
N ASP A 138 1.69 5.07 12.40
CA ASP A 138 2.11 3.92 11.61
C ASP A 138 1.71 2.58 12.26
N TYR A 139 1.82 2.50 13.58
CA TYR A 139 1.32 1.31 14.31
C TYR A 139 -0.19 1.24 14.36
N ALA A 140 -0.86 2.37 14.50
CA ALA A 140 -2.31 2.43 14.45
C ALA A 140 -2.82 1.95 13.08
N ARG A 141 -2.17 2.31 11.98
CA ARG A 141 -2.51 1.80 10.64
C ARG A 141 -2.35 0.28 10.53
N LYS A 142 -1.27 -0.28 11.09
CA LYS A 142 -1.08 -1.75 11.17
C LYS A 142 -2.20 -2.41 11.97
N LEU A 143 -2.55 -1.84 13.13
CA LEU A 143 -3.67 -2.31 13.93
C LEU A 143 -5.00 -2.21 13.18
N ALA A 144 -5.22 -1.13 12.41
CA ALA A 144 -6.42 -0.96 11.61
C ALA A 144 -6.60 -2.11 10.60
N ILE A 145 -5.53 -2.46 9.87
CA ILE A 145 -5.57 -3.57 8.92
C ILE A 145 -5.84 -4.91 9.62
N VAL A 146 -5.20 -5.18 10.75
CA VAL A 146 -5.45 -6.40 11.54
C VAL A 146 -6.92 -6.48 11.98
N ARG A 147 -7.51 -5.37 12.43
CA ARG A 147 -8.94 -5.30 12.79
C ARG A 147 -9.86 -5.51 11.59
N LEU A 148 -9.57 -4.87 10.45
CA LEU A 148 -10.34 -5.06 9.23
C LEU A 148 -10.34 -6.51 8.79
N LEU A 149 -9.16 -7.14 8.78
CA LEU A 149 -9.02 -8.56 8.46
C LEU A 149 -9.81 -9.43 9.45
N ARG A 150 -9.78 -9.15 10.76
CA ARG A 150 -10.58 -9.91 11.74
C ARG A 150 -12.07 -9.76 11.48
N ILE A 151 -12.56 -8.55 11.26
CA ILE A 151 -14.00 -8.27 11.13
C ILE A 151 -14.54 -8.76 9.80
N TYR A 152 -13.85 -8.51 8.70
CA TYR A 152 -14.34 -8.77 7.34
C TYR A 152 -13.65 -9.95 6.65
N GLY A 153 -12.53 -10.43 7.17
CA GLY A 153 -11.69 -11.42 6.51
C GLY A 153 -10.93 -10.87 5.30
N GLY A 154 -10.34 -11.79 4.55
CA GLY A 154 -9.63 -11.49 3.31
C GLY A 154 -8.11 -11.44 3.48
N MET A 155 -7.47 -10.71 2.59
CA MET A 155 -6.01 -10.61 2.52
C MET A 155 -5.59 -9.14 2.40
N THR A 156 -4.42 -8.78 2.91
CA THR A 156 -3.81 -7.46 2.68
C THR A 156 -2.49 -7.59 1.96
N VAL A 157 -2.20 -6.60 1.13
CA VAL A 157 -0.90 -6.39 0.49
C VAL A 157 -0.50 -4.92 0.61
N PRO A 158 0.80 -4.60 0.76
CA PRO A 158 1.23 -3.22 0.88
C PRO A 158 1.09 -2.45 -0.45
N SER A 159 0.99 -1.13 -0.36
CA SER A 159 0.94 -0.25 -1.53
C SER A 159 2.23 -0.20 -2.37
N SER A 160 3.24 -0.97 -2.00
CA SER A 160 4.48 -1.21 -2.77
C SER A 160 4.48 -2.55 -3.50
N PHE A 161 3.43 -3.36 -3.38
CA PHE A 161 3.36 -4.72 -3.94
C PHE A 161 2.96 -4.70 -5.40
N LEU A 162 3.90 -5.03 -6.30
CA LEU A 162 3.62 -5.18 -7.73
C LEU A 162 3.08 -6.59 -8.01
N CYS A 163 1.80 -6.68 -8.33
CA CYS A 163 1.14 -7.96 -8.62
C CYS A 163 1.47 -8.44 -10.04
N MET A 164 1.93 -9.68 -10.17
CA MET A 164 2.27 -10.30 -11.47
C MET A 164 1.40 -11.52 -11.80
N LYS A 165 0.60 -12.00 -10.83
CA LYS A 165 -0.33 -13.13 -10.99
C LYS A 165 -1.44 -13.03 -9.96
N ASP A 166 -2.54 -13.78 -10.15
CA ASP A 166 -3.63 -13.86 -9.20
C ASP A 166 -3.18 -14.42 -7.85
N LEU A 167 -3.65 -13.80 -6.78
CA LEU A 167 -3.32 -14.14 -5.39
C LEU A 167 -4.27 -15.17 -4.76
N SER A 168 -5.35 -15.55 -5.44
CA SER A 168 -6.36 -16.50 -4.92
C SER A 168 -5.74 -17.84 -4.52
N GLY A 169 -4.82 -18.37 -5.33
CA GLY A 169 -4.15 -19.61 -5.03
C GLY A 169 -3.33 -19.57 -3.73
N ILE A 170 -2.63 -18.46 -3.47
CA ILE A 170 -1.90 -18.26 -2.21
C ILE A 170 -2.88 -18.17 -1.03
N PHE A 171 -3.96 -17.38 -1.20
CA PHE A 171 -4.96 -17.20 -0.17
C PHE A 171 -5.64 -18.50 0.24
N GLU A 172 -6.12 -19.28 -0.72
CA GLU A 172 -6.82 -20.54 -0.48
C GLU A 172 -5.91 -21.60 0.13
N GLN A 173 -4.74 -21.86 -0.48
CA GLN A 173 -3.79 -22.85 0.02
C GLN A 173 -3.31 -22.57 1.44
N SER A 174 -3.11 -21.30 1.78
CA SER A 174 -2.64 -20.91 3.12
C SER A 174 -3.69 -21.12 4.21
N LEU A 175 -4.97 -21.14 3.84
CA LEU A 175 -6.12 -21.36 4.76
C LEU A 175 -6.68 -22.76 4.72
N GLU A 176 -6.30 -23.62 3.75
CA GLU A 176 -6.78 -25.01 3.62
C GLU A 176 -6.24 -25.95 4.71
N ALA A 177 -5.05 -25.72 5.22
CA ALA A 177 -4.39 -26.56 6.24
C ALA A 177 -5.01 -26.48 7.66
N GLY A 178 -6.24 -25.96 7.79
CA GLY A 178 -6.89 -25.74 9.09
C GLY A 178 -6.48 -24.44 9.78
N ASN A 179 -5.61 -23.66 9.16
CA ASN A 179 -5.20 -22.35 9.64
C ASN A 179 -6.36 -21.35 9.49
N THR A 180 -6.53 -20.49 10.49
CA THR A 180 -7.53 -19.43 10.44
C THR A 180 -6.95 -18.10 9.95
N MET A 181 -5.61 -17.99 9.91
CA MET A 181 -4.86 -16.88 9.33
C MET A 181 -3.53 -17.36 8.76
N PHE A 182 -2.90 -16.54 7.95
CA PHE A 182 -1.52 -16.72 7.49
C PHE A 182 -0.77 -15.39 7.47
N VAL A 183 0.54 -15.49 7.57
CA VAL A 183 1.49 -14.38 7.40
C VAL A 183 2.57 -14.80 6.42
N CYS A 184 3.23 -13.82 5.79
CA CYS A 184 4.32 -14.08 4.87
C CYS A 184 5.69 -13.88 5.54
N GLU A 185 6.68 -14.61 5.04
CA GLU A 185 8.07 -14.36 5.38
C GLU A 185 8.49 -13.01 4.78
N GLU A 186 9.24 -12.23 5.56
CA GLU A 186 9.98 -11.07 5.10
C GLU A 186 11.46 -11.44 5.07
N ILE A 187 12.12 -11.30 3.92
CA ILE A 187 13.56 -11.58 3.83
C ILE A 187 14.32 -10.46 4.51
N ASN A 188 14.80 -10.74 5.71
CA ASN A 188 15.75 -9.84 6.37
C ASN A 188 17.18 -10.23 5.93
N LYS A 189 17.78 -9.43 5.07
CA LYS A 189 19.14 -9.66 4.54
C LYS A 189 20.27 -9.37 5.54
N THR A 190 19.97 -8.97 6.75
CA THR A 190 21.00 -8.80 7.79
C THR A 190 21.37 -10.15 8.38
N SER A 191 22.59 -10.61 8.08
CA SER A 191 23.21 -11.85 8.56
C SER A 191 23.38 -11.96 10.08
N ALA A 192 22.74 -11.08 10.85
CA ALA A 192 22.85 -11.02 12.32
C ALA A 192 21.79 -11.85 13.05
N PHE A 193 20.76 -12.35 12.35
CA PHE A 193 19.71 -13.15 12.96
C PHE A 193 20.01 -14.64 12.79
N SER A 194 19.95 -15.37 13.90
CA SER A 194 20.08 -16.82 13.95
C SER A 194 18.79 -17.57 13.57
N GLU A 195 17.75 -16.86 13.16
CA GLU A 195 16.48 -17.45 12.74
C GLU A 195 16.46 -17.71 11.25
N ASP A 196 15.95 -18.86 10.85
CA ASP A 196 15.88 -19.28 9.45
C ASP A 196 14.94 -18.42 8.61
N TYR A 197 14.03 -17.70 9.25
CA TYR A 197 13.07 -16.80 8.61
C TYR A 197 12.55 -15.71 9.57
N VAL A 198 12.16 -14.58 9.02
CA VAL A 198 11.47 -13.51 9.73
C VAL A 198 10.08 -13.37 9.11
N THR A 199 9.04 -13.46 9.95
CA THR A 199 7.66 -13.24 9.52
C THR A 199 7.25 -11.80 9.74
N GLY A 200 6.44 -11.27 8.81
CA GLY A 200 5.88 -9.92 8.88
C GLY A 200 4.40 -9.88 8.60
N ILE A 201 3.81 -8.73 8.84
CA ILE A 201 2.38 -8.47 8.65
C ILE A 201 2.09 -7.60 7.42
N SER A 202 3.09 -7.38 6.57
CA SER A 202 2.93 -6.59 5.34
C SER A 202 2.01 -7.30 4.33
N VAL A 203 2.16 -8.63 4.24
CA VAL A 203 1.26 -9.50 3.48
C VAL A 203 0.73 -10.56 4.43
N MET A 204 -0.56 -10.53 4.68
CA MET A 204 -1.25 -11.48 5.57
C MET A 204 -2.71 -11.64 5.16
N GLY A 205 -3.34 -12.70 5.61
CA GLY A 205 -4.75 -12.92 5.37
C GLY A 205 -5.38 -13.81 6.43
N CYS A 206 -6.69 -13.76 6.51
CA CYS A 206 -7.43 -14.64 7.42
C CYS A 206 -8.89 -14.86 6.99
N ARG A 207 -9.52 -15.84 7.60
CA ARG A 207 -10.98 -15.96 7.59
C ARG A 207 -11.59 -14.95 8.56
N GLN A 208 -12.81 -14.54 8.30
CA GLN A 208 -13.58 -13.67 9.18
C GLN A 208 -13.62 -14.25 10.60
N GLU A 209 -13.54 -13.39 11.61
CA GLU A 209 -13.54 -13.74 13.04
C GLU A 209 -12.45 -14.74 13.47
N SER A 210 -11.29 -14.69 12.81
CA SER A 210 -10.13 -15.52 13.16
C SER A 210 -9.65 -15.25 14.59
N SER A 211 -9.56 -16.31 15.41
CA SER A 211 -9.06 -16.22 16.79
C SER A 211 -7.58 -15.85 16.84
N ALA A 212 -6.77 -16.32 15.90
CA ALA A 212 -5.36 -15.99 15.80
C ALA A 212 -5.17 -14.51 15.43
N MET A 213 -5.99 -13.97 14.51
CA MET A 213 -5.98 -12.53 14.18
C MET A 213 -6.39 -11.68 15.40
N LYS A 214 -7.33 -12.17 16.23
CA LYS A 214 -7.70 -11.50 17.48
C LYS A 214 -6.55 -11.47 18.49
N GLU A 215 -5.76 -12.53 18.60
CA GLU A 215 -4.56 -12.55 19.47
C GLU A 215 -3.53 -11.51 18.99
N LEU A 216 -3.30 -11.41 17.69
CA LEU A 216 -2.42 -10.40 17.09
C LEU A 216 -2.95 -8.98 17.32
N GLU A 217 -4.26 -8.75 17.19
CA GLU A 217 -4.88 -7.45 17.48
C GLU A 217 -4.64 -7.02 18.94
N VAL A 218 -4.91 -7.89 19.90
CA VAL A 218 -4.68 -7.62 21.34
C VAL A 218 -3.21 -7.33 21.62
N PHE A 219 -2.31 -8.07 20.99
CA PHE A 219 -0.88 -7.83 21.10
C PHE A 219 -0.50 -6.42 20.61
N LEU A 220 -0.95 -6.02 19.42
CA LEU A 220 -0.67 -4.69 18.86
C LEU A 220 -1.29 -3.57 19.69
N GLU A 221 -2.53 -3.73 20.17
CA GLU A 221 -3.15 -2.76 21.07
C GLU A 221 -2.35 -2.53 22.35
N LYS A 222 -1.89 -3.62 22.95
CA LYS A 222 -1.06 -3.55 24.15
C LYS A 222 0.23 -2.79 23.86
N LYS A 223 0.88 -3.09 22.73
CA LYS A 223 2.12 -2.43 22.35
C LYS A 223 1.96 -0.94 22.08
N ILE A 224 0.95 -0.54 21.34
CA ILE A 224 0.65 0.88 21.11
C ILE A 224 0.40 1.65 22.41
N LYS A 225 -0.20 0.99 23.41
CA LYS A 225 -0.47 1.63 24.72
C LYS A 225 0.74 1.71 25.63
N THR A 226 1.71 0.81 25.48
CA THR A 226 2.82 0.66 26.48
C THR A 226 4.14 1.21 25.99
N ASP A 227 4.39 1.24 24.68
CA ASP A 227 5.70 1.61 24.14
C ASP A 227 5.60 2.62 23.00
N HIS A 228 6.05 3.84 23.26
CA HIS A 228 6.02 4.94 22.29
C HIS A 228 7.42 5.34 21.80
N THR A 229 8.48 4.65 22.23
CA THR A 229 9.85 5.18 22.10
C THR A 229 10.71 4.47 21.05
N ARG A 230 10.35 3.26 20.60
CA ARG A 230 11.24 2.46 19.74
C ARG A 230 10.51 1.79 18.57
N SER A 231 10.66 2.36 17.40
CA SER A 231 10.01 1.84 16.19
C SER A 231 10.59 0.49 15.70
N PHE A 232 11.85 0.21 15.95
CA PHE A 232 12.53 -1.03 15.49
C PHE A 232 12.11 -2.28 16.25
N GLU A 233 11.94 -2.16 17.56
CA GLU A 233 11.62 -3.31 18.43
C GLU A 233 10.22 -3.88 18.16
N ILE A 234 9.26 -3.05 17.76
CA ILE A 234 7.89 -3.52 17.51
C ILE A 234 7.81 -4.44 16.29
N THR A 235 8.60 -4.20 15.25
CA THR A 235 8.59 -5.08 14.06
C THR A 235 9.12 -6.47 14.40
N ASP A 236 10.20 -6.55 15.18
CA ASP A 236 10.77 -7.82 15.64
C ASP A 236 9.82 -8.54 16.59
N GLU A 237 9.15 -7.80 17.48
CA GLU A 237 8.17 -8.36 18.39
C GLU A 237 6.90 -8.84 17.71
N VAL A 238 6.44 -8.16 16.66
CA VAL A 238 5.34 -8.64 15.80
C VAL A 238 5.73 -9.93 15.12
N GLY A 239 6.94 -10.01 14.56
CA GLY A 239 7.48 -11.25 14.01
C GLY A 239 7.52 -12.38 15.03
N THR A 240 7.98 -12.10 16.25
CA THR A 240 7.99 -13.07 17.35
C THR A 240 6.57 -13.53 17.73
N CYS A 241 5.60 -12.63 17.76
CA CYS A 241 4.20 -12.97 17.98
C CYS A 241 3.66 -13.88 16.88
N CYS A 242 3.94 -13.56 15.61
CA CYS A 242 3.54 -14.38 14.48
C CYS A 242 4.19 -15.78 14.52
N ASN A 243 5.49 -15.86 14.82
CA ASN A 243 6.22 -17.13 14.95
C ASN A 243 5.65 -18.01 16.05
N LYS A 244 5.21 -17.41 17.18
CA LYS A 244 4.50 -18.12 18.24
C LYS A 244 3.18 -18.70 17.73
N LEU A 245 2.37 -17.92 17.03
CA LEU A 245 1.10 -18.39 16.46
C LEU A 245 1.31 -19.53 15.43
N ILE A 246 2.40 -19.46 14.66
CA ILE A 246 2.79 -20.51 13.72
C ILE A 246 3.17 -21.79 14.49
N SER A 247 4.00 -21.69 15.53
CA SER A 247 4.41 -22.84 16.35
C SER A 247 3.25 -23.50 17.09
N GLU A 248 2.21 -22.73 17.41
CA GLU A 248 0.95 -23.22 18.00
C GLU A 248 -0.02 -23.84 16.97
N GLY A 249 0.32 -23.83 15.68
CA GLY A 249 -0.51 -24.35 14.60
C GLY A 249 -1.78 -23.52 14.33
N LYS A 250 -1.80 -22.25 14.74
CA LYS A 250 -2.92 -21.33 14.55
C LYS A 250 -2.79 -20.46 13.31
N CYS A 251 -1.56 -20.30 12.82
CA CYS A 251 -1.19 -19.41 11.72
C CYS A 251 -0.38 -20.17 10.68
N GLY A 252 -0.76 -20.04 9.41
CA GLY A 252 0.01 -20.53 8.28
C GLY A 252 1.17 -19.59 7.95
N ARG A 253 2.23 -20.15 7.36
CA ARG A 253 3.39 -19.41 6.87
C ARG A 253 3.47 -19.52 5.36
N VAL A 254 3.60 -18.39 4.68
CA VAL A 254 3.82 -18.31 3.25
C VAL A 254 5.29 -17.95 3.01
N ASN A 255 5.98 -18.73 2.18
CA ASN A 255 7.38 -18.47 1.86
C ASN A 255 7.54 -17.20 1.04
N ALA A 256 8.58 -16.43 1.33
CA ALA A 256 8.92 -15.19 0.67
C ALA A 256 9.04 -15.32 -0.86
N GLU A 257 9.58 -16.44 -1.34
CA GLU A 257 9.74 -16.73 -2.78
C GLU A 257 8.43 -16.74 -3.56
N LEU A 258 7.30 -17.09 -2.92
CA LEU A 258 5.97 -17.12 -3.57
C LEU A 258 5.41 -15.74 -3.85
N ILE A 259 5.85 -14.75 -3.08
CA ILE A 259 5.40 -13.35 -3.18
C ILE A 259 6.48 -12.43 -3.74
N GLY A 260 7.68 -12.96 -4.02
CA GLY A 260 8.77 -12.20 -4.64
C GLY A 260 9.44 -11.19 -3.71
N VAL A 261 9.49 -11.49 -2.43
CA VAL A 261 10.18 -10.67 -1.42
C VAL A 261 11.60 -11.18 -1.17
#